data_8226fbf4ae1195f794d1e3ed9e6ae3d9
#
_entry.id   8226fbf4ae1195f794d1e3ed9e6ae3d9
#
_cell.length_a   1.000
_cell.length_b   1.000
_cell.length_c   1.000
_cell.angle_alpha   90.00
_cell.angle_beta   90.00
_cell.angle_gamma   90.00
#
_symmetry.space_group_name_H-M   'P 1'
#
loop_
_entity.id
_entity.type
_entity.pdbx_description
1 polymer ?
#
loop_
_entity_poly.entity_id
_entity_poly.type
_entity_poly.pdbx_seq_one_letter_code
_entity_poly.pdbx_strand_id
1 'polypeptide(L)'
;MFVALRDLRFAKGRFALMGGVVFLITLLVTMLSGLTAGLAQENISAVENLSADHIVFDGGDKPAFADSRITDQTWQEWRKVGGVTAERLGVSMGRLSYGDAGAAAAVFGVQPGGRLSPPSVDTGKVVLSAALAADSGLAAGDKVRLAGRDFTVSGTGGEASYSHAPVAWISIDDWESLGGADTVATVLALLTDGTPDLAGADERLGTMTVPLADAPAAIGSFSSENGSLQLMRGFLFAISALVIGAFFTVWTIQRRGDVAVLKALGASTGYLLRDALAQAVIVLLLGAGLGGALGAGLGALAEGTVPFVLSVTTTVVPVAVMIVLGALGAALAIRKITSVDPLTALGASR
;
A
#
# COMPACT_ATOMS: atom_id res chain seq x y z
N MET A 1 -8.69 38.31 -3.40
CA MET A 1 -7.34 37.83 -3.09
C MET A 1 -6.47 38.84 -2.31
N PHE A 2 -6.58 40.14 -2.55
CA PHE A 2 -5.76 41.13 -1.82
C PHE A 2 -6.09 41.21 -0.32
N VAL A 3 -7.38 41.07 0.04
CA VAL A 3 -7.86 41.07 1.43
C VAL A 3 -7.41 39.82 2.16
N ALA A 4 -7.48 38.64 1.52
CA ALA A 4 -7.07 37.37 2.08
C ALA A 4 -5.60 37.33 2.53
N LEU A 5 -4.68 37.88 1.72
CA LEU A 5 -3.24 37.94 2.06
C LEU A 5 -2.95 38.92 3.20
N ARG A 6 -3.72 40.04 3.29
CA ARG A 6 -3.58 41.05 4.35
C ARG A 6 -4.06 40.51 5.69
N ASP A 7 -5.19 39.80 5.70
CA ASP A 7 -5.74 39.14 6.89
C ASP A 7 -4.80 38.07 7.45
N LEU A 8 -4.18 37.25 6.58
CA LEU A 8 -3.16 36.29 6.96
C LEU A 8 -1.95 36.95 7.67
N ARG A 9 -1.59 38.16 7.29
CA ARG A 9 -0.51 38.93 7.95
C ARG A 9 -0.90 39.51 9.30
N PHE A 10 -2.16 39.89 9.50
CA PHE A 10 -2.61 40.49 10.77
C PHE A 10 -3.01 39.47 11.83
N ALA A 11 -3.57 38.31 11.44
CA ALA A 11 -4.00 37.26 12.36
C ALA A 11 -3.05 36.04 12.40
N LYS A 12 -1.73 36.27 12.33
CA LYS A 12 -0.68 35.24 12.21
C LYS A 12 -0.84 34.06 13.19
N GLY A 13 -1.15 34.34 14.47
CA GLY A 13 -1.25 33.27 15.48
C GLY A 13 -2.38 32.28 15.22
N ARG A 14 -3.54 32.76 14.73
CA ARG A 14 -4.70 31.89 14.44
C ARG A 14 -4.47 31.03 13.22
N PHE A 15 -3.93 31.60 12.14
CA PHE A 15 -3.60 30.86 10.92
C PHE A 15 -2.43 29.90 11.13
N ALA A 16 -1.45 30.27 11.96
CA ALA A 16 -0.35 29.40 12.34
C ALA A 16 -0.85 28.17 13.12
N LEU A 17 -1.81 28.36 14.05
CA LEU A 17 -2.39 27.25 14.79
C LEU A 17 -3.18 26.32 13.88
N MET A 18 -4.03 26.85 12.98
CA MET A 18 -4.76 26.05 12.00
C MET A 18 -3.81 25.32 11.05
N GLY A 19 -2.84 26.05 10.48
CA GLY A 19 -1.83 25.47 9.60
C GLY A 19 -1.00 24.41 10.31
N GLY A 20 -0.67 24.63 11.59
CA GLY A 20 0.05 23.66 12.43
C GLY A 20 -0.74 22.38 12.67
N VAL A 21 -2.04 22.46 12.91
CA VAL A 21 -2.90 21.27 13.04
C VAL A 21 -2.97 20.51 11.72
N VAL A 22 -3.22 21.19 10.59
CA VAL A 22 -3.25 20.58 9.28
C VAL A 22 -1.90 19.95 8.94
N PHE A 23 -0.80 20.63 9.24
CA PHE A 23 0.56 20.14 9.09
C PHE A 23 0.79 18.83 9.86
N LEU A 24 0.48 18.81 11.16
CA LEU A 24 0.69 17.62 12.00
C LEU A 24 -0.17 16.43 11.56
N ILE A 25 -1.43 16.68 11.23
CA ILE A 25 -2.33 15.64 10.75
C ILE A 25 -1.82 15.09 9.41
N THR A 26 -1.44 15.95 8.47
CA THR A 26 -0.95 15.50 7.16
C THR A 26 0.39 14.79 7.28
N LEU A 27 1.27 15.24 8.15
CA LEU A 27 2.51 14.53 8.50
C LEU A 27 2.20 13.11 8.98
N LEU A 28 1.28 12.96 9.95
CA LEU A 28 0.88 11.66 10.49
C LEU A 28 0.27 10.75 9.41
N VAL A 29 -0.64 11.30 8.59
CA VAL A 29 -1.29 10.54 7.49
C VAL A 29 -0.27 10.08 6.46
N THR A 30 0.69 10.94 6.07
CA THR A 30 1.74 10.59 5.10
C THR A 30 2.68 9.53 5.67
N MET A 31 3.13 9.68 6.92
CA MET A 31 3.96 8.69 7.60
C MET A 31 3.27 7.33 7.71
N LEU A 32 2.00 7.31 8.15
CA LEU A 32 1.24 6.06 8.24
C LEU A 32 0.98 5.45 6.85
N SER A 33 0.73 6.27 5.82
CA SER A 33 0.53 5.77 4.46
C SER A 33 1.79 5.10 3.89
N GLY A 34 2.97 5.68 4.13
CA GLY A 34 4.24 5.09 3.71
C GLY A 34 4.56 3.80 4.46
N LEU A 35 4.35 3.78 5.77
CA LEU A 35 4.58 2.60 6.61
C LEU A 35 3.61 1.45 6.25
N THR A 36 2.31 1.73 6.08
CA THR A 36 1.34 0.69 5.70
C THR A 36 1.61 0.12 4.31
N ALA A 37 2.08 0.94 3.37
CA ALA A 37 2.49 0.46 2.05
C ALA A 37 3.76 -0.41 2.12
N GLY A 38 4.72 -0.05 2.97
CA GLY A 38 5.92 -0.84 3.21
C GLY A 38 5.61 -2.21 3.82
N LEU A 39 4.77 -2.25 4.85
CA LEU A 39 4.30 -3.51 5.45
C LEU A 39 3.55 -4.39 4.44
N ALA A 40 2.72 -3.77 3.60
CA ALA A 40 2.06 -4.51 2.51
C ALA A 40 3.09 -5.09 1.54
N GLN A 41 4.09 -4.30 1.14
CA GLN A 41 5.13 -4.75 0.21
C GLN A 41 5.96 -5.91 0.78
N GLU A 42 6.31 -5.89 2.06
CA GLU A 42 6.97 -7.02 2.73
C GLU A 42 6.10 -8.29 2.76
N ASN A 43 4.79 -8.13 2.66
CA ASN A 43 3.87 -9.26 2.67
C ASN A 43 3.65 -9.86 1.28
N ILE A 44 3.63 -9.05 0.21
CA ILE A 44 3.13 -9.44 -1.11
C ILE A 44 4.11 -9.28 -2.27
N SER A 45 5.25 -8.61 -2.10
CA SER A 45 6.11 -8.21 -3.22
C SER A 45 6.60 -9.38 -4.08
N ALA A 46 6.81 -10.54 -3.49
CA ALA A 46 7.21 -11.73 -4.22
C ALA A 46 6.13 -12.24 -5.18
N VAL A 47 4.85 -12.04 -4.84
CA VAL A 47 3.72 -12.43 -5.70
C VAL A 47 3.38 -11.34 -6.71
N GLU A 48 3.36 -10.06 -6.28
CA GLU A 48 3.08 -8.93 -7.19
C GLU A 48 4.07 -8.83 -8.36
N ASN A 49 5.33 -9.19 -8.12
CA ASN A 49 6.40 -9.07 -9.11
C ASN A 49 6.59 -10.34 -9.96
N LEU A 50 5.68 -11.32 -9.88
CA LEU A 50 5.74 -12.49 -10.75
C LEU A 50 5.50 -12.10 -12.22
N SER A 51 6.28 -12.69 -13.12
CA SER A 51 6.09 -12.52 -14.56
C SER A 51 4.95 -13.41 -15.05
N ALA A 52 3.70 -13.10 -14.65
CA ALA A 52 2.50 -13.86 -14.95
C ALA A 52 1.30 -12.93 -15.11
N ASP A 53 0.24 -13.40 -15.78
CA ASP A 53 -1.03 -12.67 -15.91
C ASP A 53 -2.06 -13.18 -14.87
N HIS A 54 -2.03 -14.49 -14.59
CA HIS A 54 -2.98 -15.14 -13.68
C HIS A 54 -2.26 -16.17 -12.80
N ILE A 55 -2.89 -16.48 -11.67
CA ILE A 55 -2.46 -17.54 -10.75
C ILE A 55 -3.60 -18.55 -10.62
N VAL A 56 -3.27 -19.84 -10.80
CA VAL A 56 -4.20 -20.95 -10.61
C VAL A 56 -3.95 -21.58 -9.25
N PHE A 57 -4.99 -21.66 -8.47
CA PHE A 57 -5.03 -22.38 -7.21
C PHE A 57 -5.72 -23.74 -7.38
N ASP A 58 -5.42 -24.70 -6.53
CA ASP A 58 -6.24 -25.86 -6.33
C ASP A 58 -7.65 -25.44 -5.89
N GLY A 59 -8.67 -26.18 -6.35
CA GLY A 59 -10.07 -25.82 -6.11
C GLY A 59 -10.45 -25.85 -4.64
N GLY A 60 -11.17 -24.83 -4.21
CA GLY A 60 -11.66 -24.66 -2.84
C GLY A 60 -12.70 -23.55 -2.79
N ASP A 61 -13.16 -23.18 -1.58
CA ASP A 61 -14.14 -22.09 -1.40
C ASP A 61 -13.55 -20.72 -1.80
N LYS A 62 -12.24 -20.54 -1.66
CA LYS A 62 -11.51 -19.31 -2.01
C LYS A 62 -10.03 -19.60 -2.24
N PRO A 63 -9.35 -18.77 -3.05
CA PRO A 63 -7.91 -18.90 -3.28
C PRO A 63 -7.13 -18.74 -1.96
N ALA A 64 -6.18 -19.65 -1.69
CA ALA A 64 -5.28 -19.58 -0.56
C ALA A 64 -3.95 -20.27 -0.86
N PHE A 65 -2.83 -19.58 -0.78
CA PHE A 65 -1.50 -20.17 -0.99
C PHE A 65 -1.18 -21.28 0.02
N ALA A 66 -1.65 -21.13 1.26
CA ALA A 66 -1.38 -22.09 2.33
C ALA A 66 -2.04 -23.47 2.09
N ASP A 67 -3.20 -23.47 1.42
CA ASP A 67 -4.03 -24.66 1.26
C ASP A 67 -3.93 -25.27 -0.13
N SER A 68 -3.46 -24.50 -1.13
CA SER A 68 -3.39 -24.95 -2.53
C SER A 68 -2.31 -25.99 -2.76
N ARG A 69 -2.66 -27.07 -3.49
CA ARG A 69 -1.81 -28.21 -3.82
C ARG A 69 -2.07 -28.65 -5.25
N ILE A 70 -1.19 -28.28 -6.16
CA ILE A 70 -1.29 -28.67 -7.57
C ILE A 70 -0.66 -30.06 -7.76
N THR A 71 -1.44 -30.97 -8.33
CA THR A 71 -0.97 -32.31 -8.70
C THR A 71 -0.32 -32.28 -10.09
N ASP A 72 0.50 -33.31 -10.40
CA ASP A 72 1.08 -33.46 -11.74
C ASP A 72 0.00 -33.55 -12.82
N GLN A 73 -1.11 -34.27 -12.54
CA GLN A 73 -2.23 -34.38 -13.47
C GLN A 73 -2.82 -32.98 -13.78
N THR A 74 -3.11 -32.18 -12.78
CA THR A 74 -3.66 -30.82 -12.93
C THR A 74 -2.71 -29.96 -13.77
N TRP A 75 -1.40 -30.00 -13.47
CA TRP A 75 -0.41 -29.26 -14.22
C TRP A 75 -0.33 -29.70 -15.70
N GLN A 76 -0.31 -31.01 -15.98
CA GLN A 76 -0.27 -31.54 -17.35
C GLN A 76 -1.52 -31.13 -18.16
N GLU A 77 -2.68 -31.07 -17.53
CA GLU A 77 -3.93 -30.63 -18.19
C GLU A 77 -3.91 -29.11 -18.47
N TRP A 78 -3.42 -28.29 -17.53
CA TRP A 78 -3.28 -26.85 -17.76
C TRP A 78 -2.31 -26.53 -18.92
N ARG A 79 -1.27 -27.31 -19.12
CA ARG A 79 -0.36 -27.17 -20.28
C ARG A 79 -1.01 -27.43 -21.63
N LYS A 80 -2.15 -28.10 -21.67
CA LYS A 80 -2.90 -28.39 -22.90
C LYS A 80 -3.93 -27.30 -23.23
N VAL A 81 -4.17 -26.36 -22.32
CA VAL A 81 -5.11 -25.25 -22.55
C VAL A 81 -4.53 -24.32 -23.59
N GLY A 82 -5.27 -24.11 -24.68
CA GLY A 82 -4.83 -23.26 -25.79
C GLY A 82 -4.70 -21.79 -25.36
N GLY A 83 -3.64 -21.12 -25.80
CA GLY A 83 -3.37 -19.73 -25.44
C GLY A 83 -2.86 -19.52 -24.01
N VAL A 84 -2.37 -20.59 -23.35
CA VAL A 84 -1.83 -20.53 -21.99
C VAL A 84 -0.45 -21.13 -21.96
N THR A 85 0.49 -20.45 -21.30
CA THR A 85 1.76 -21.02 -20.85
C THR A 85 1.73 -21.10 -19.33
N ALA A 86 1.74 -22.34 -18.80
CA ALA A 86 1.68 -22.58 -17.35
C ALA A 86 3.06 -22.92 -16.81
N GLU A 87 3.52 -22.20 -15.77
CA GLU A 87 4.72 -22.52 -15.00
C GLU A 87 4.37 -22.91 -13.57
N ARG A 88 5.10 -23.90 -13.03
CA ARG A 88 4.94 -24.34 -11.63
C ARG A 88 5.57 -23.33 -10.68
N LEU A 89 4.86 -23.01 -9.61
CA LEU A 89 5.39 -22.18 -8.51
C LEU A 89 5.13 -22.92 -7.19
N GLY A 90 6.20 -23.32 -6.54
CA GLY A 90 6.18 -23.82 -5.17
C GLY A 90 6.33 -22.66 -4.19
N VAL A 91 5.48 -22.60 -3.17
CA VAL A 91 5.56 -21.60 -2.10
C VAL A 91 5.48 -22.31 -0.76
N SER A 92 6.47 -22.12 0.09
CA SER A 92 6.47 -22.64 1.46
C SER A 92 7.24 -21.71 2.39
N MET A 93 6.97 -21.81 3.70
CA MET A 93 7.75 -21.11 4.71
C MET A 93 8.82 -22.06 5.26
N GLY A 94 10.03 -21.54 5.45
CA GLY A 94 11.14 -22.33 5.94
C GLY A 94 12.10 -21.52 6.82
N ARG A 95 13.13 -22.21 7.31
CA ARG A 95 14.24 -21.60 8.01
C ARG A 95 15.53 -21.84 7.24
N LEU A 96 16.19 -20.77 6.87
CA LEU A 96 17.55 -20.79 6.35
C LEU A 96 18.52 -20.83 7.53
N SER A 97 19.37 -21.85 7.62
CA SER A 97 20.37 -22.00 8.67
C SER A 97 21.78 -21.89 8.06
N TYR A 98 22.65 -21.14 8.73
CA TYR A 98 24.05 -20.93 8.31
C TYR A 98 24.93 -20.76 9.54
N GLY A 99 25.93 -21.61 9.67
CA GLY A 99 26.70 -21.72 10.93
C GLY A 99 25.75 -21.96 12.11
N ASP A 100 25.91 -21.17 13.17
CA ASP A 100 25.05 -21.19 14.37
C ASP A 100 23.85 -20.24 14.26
N ALA A 101 23.71 -19.52 13.17
CA ALA A 101 22.65 -18.54 12.92
C ALA A 101 21.55 -19.13 12.01
N GLY A 102 20.44 -18.41 11.91
CA GLY A 102 19.37 -18.75 10.99
C GLY A 102 18.31 -17.67 10.91
N ALA A 103 17.72 -17.53 9.73
CA ALA A 103 16.67 -16.58 9.42
C ALA A 103 15.41 -17.30 8.91
N ALA A 104 14.24 -16.74 9.16
CA ALA A 104 13.01 -17.16 8.46
C ALA A 104 13.13 -16.77 6.99
N ALA A 105 12.68 -17.63 6.10
CA ALA A 105 12.65 -17.38 4.66
C ALA A 105 11.39 -17.96 4.03
N ALA A 106 10.81 -17.25 3.08
CA ALA A 106 9.84 -17.82 2.18
C ALA A 106 10.58 -18.55 1.05
N VAL A 107 10.28 -19.81 0.85
CA VAL A 107 10.95 -20.66 -0.13
C VAL A 107 10.11 -20.73 -1.39
N PHE A 108 10.65 -20.19 -2.48
CA PHE A 108 10.01 -20.22 -3.79
C PHE A 108 10.69 -21.25 -4.67
N GLY A 109 9.96 -22.32 -5.01
CA GLY A 109 10.37 -23.32 -5.99
C GLY A 109 9.98 -22.86 -7.39
N VAL A 110 10.97 -22.66 -8.27
CA VAL A 110 10.75 -22.16 -9.63
C VAL A 110 11.50 -23.01 -10.65
N GLN A 111 11.02 -23.01 -11.89
CA GLN A 111 11.69 -23.75 -12.98
C GLN A 111 13.01 -23.05 -13.34
N PRO A 112 14.18 -23.72 -13.27
CA PRO A 112 15.45 -23.14 -13.70
C PRO A 112 15.37 -22.61 -15.13
N GLY A 113 15.73 -21.34 -15.34
CA GLY A 113 15.63 -20.68 -16.65
C GLY A 113 14.21 -20.34 -17.12
N GLY A 114 13.19 -20.61 -16.31
CA GLY A 114 11.80 -20.16 -16.52
C GLY A 114 11.64 -18.66 -16.28
N ARG A 115 10.47 -18.13 -16.59
CA ARG A 115 10.16 -16.69 -16.47
C ARG A 115 10.04 -16.22 -15.02
N LEU A 116 9.67 -17.14 -14.11
CA LEU A 116 9.57 -16.86 -12.67
C LEU A 116 10.93 -16.93 -11.98
N SER A 117 11.94 -17.50 -12.66
CA SER A 117 13.24 -17.78 -12.07
C SER A 117 14.17 -16.58 -12.14
N PRO A 118 14.71 -16.12 -11.00
CA PRO A 118 15.87 -15.25 -11.06
C PRO A 118 17.07 -15.99 -11.69
N PRO A 119 18.05 -15.25 -12.23
CA PRO A 119 19.28 -15.85 -12.75
C PRO A 119 19.95 -16.75 -11.71
N SER A 120 20.61 -17.82 -12.18
CA SER A 120 21.43 -18.72 -11.35
C SER A 120 20.66 -19.70 -10.43
N VAL A 121 19.34 -19.80 -10.52
CA VAL A 121 18.61 -20.92 -9.90
C VAL A 121 18.94 -22.22 -10.63
N ASP A 122 19.31 -23.24 -9.86
CA ASP A 122 19.66 -24.57 -10.38
C ASP A 122 19.53 -25.60 -9.25
N THR A 123 19.54 -26.90 -9.57
CA THR A 123 19.44 -27.98 -8.58
C THR A 123 20.57 -27.91 -7.54
N GLY A 124 20.22 -28.03 -6.26
CA GLY A 124 21.14 -27.91 -5.13
C GLY A 124 21.68 -26.51 -4.87
N LYS A 125 21.16 -25.48 -5.57
CA LYS A 125 21.52 -24.10 -5.41
C LYS A 125 20.34 -23.25 -4.89
N VAL A 126 20.67 -22.18 -4.18
CA VAL A 126 19.71 -21.20 -3.69
C VAL A 126 20.12 -19.80 -4.09
N VAL A 127 19.18 -19.01 -4.61
CA VAL A 127 19.32 -17.58 -4.83
C VAL A 127 18.62 -16.88 -3.67
N LEU A 128 19.27 -15.95 -3.00
CA LEU A 128 18.71 -15.19 -1.88
C LEU A 128 18.13 -13.87 -2.38
N SER A 129 17.04 -13.39 -1.79
CA SER A 129 16.61 -12.00 -2.01
C SER A 129 17.66 -11.04 -1.47
N ALA A 130 17.67 -9.79 -1.97
CA ALA A 130 18.66 -8.80 -1.57
C ALA A 130 18.62 -8.56 -0.06
N ALA A 131 17.42 -8.47 0.54
CA ALA A 131 17.25 -8.33 1.99
C ALA A 131 17.86 -9.54 2.75
N LEU A 132 17.54 -10.77 2.32
CA LEU A 132 18.06 -11.98 2.99
C LEU A 132 19.59 -12.07 2.91
N ALA A 133 20.17 -11.72 1.76
CA ALA A 133 21.62 -11.70 1.58
C ALA A 133 22.28 -10.63 2.46
N ALA A 134 21.72 -9.43 2.53
CA ALA A 134 22.22 -8.33 3.35
C ALA A 134 22.16 -8.67 4.86
N ASP A 135 21.03 -9.16 5.33
CA ASP A 135 20.81 -9.47 6.76
C ASP A 135 21.66 -10.65 7.24
N SER A 136 21.87 -11.65 6.40
CA SER A 136 22.66 -12.84 6.74
C SER A 136 24.16 -12.67 6.49
N GLY A 137 24.56 -11.73 5.64
CA GLY A 137 25.94 -11.56 5.19
C GLY A 137 26.42 -12.68 4.25
N LEU A 138 25.50 -13.49 3.71
CA LEU A 138 25.80 -14.61 2.83
C LEU A 138 26.12 -14.15 1.41
N ALA A 139 27.09 -14.80 0.78
CA ALA A 139 27.56 -14.53 -0.57
C ALA A 139 27.54 -15.81 -1.43
N ALA A 140 27.68 -15.63 -2.73
CA ALA A 140 27.78 -16.76 -3.65
C ALA A 140 28.96 -17.69 -3.28
N GLY A 141 28.69 -18.99 -3.21
CA GLY A 141 29.62 -20.03 -2.78
C GLY A 141 29.40 -20.50 -1.34
N ASP A 142 28.69 -19.75 -0.50
CA ASP A 142 28.40 -20.14 0.88
C ASP A 142 27.44 -21.33 0.91
N LYS A 143 27.63 -22.18 1.93
CA LYS A 143 26.75 -23.32 2.19
C LYS A 143 25.73 -22.97 3.23
N VAL A 144 24.48 -23.27 2.95
CA VAL A 144 23.33 -23.04 3.80
C VAL A 144 22.47 -24.27 3.89
N ARG A 145 21.71 -24.40 4.98
CA ARG A 145 20.72 -25.45 5.12
C ARG A 145 19.32 -24.85 5.11
N LEU A 146 18.49 -25.34 4.19
CA LEU A 146 17.12 -24.91 4.03
C LEU A 146 16.21 -26.14 4.18
N ALA A 147 15.23 -26.06 5.10
CA ALA A 147 14.32 -27.16 5.41
C ALA A 147 15.02 -28.53 5.63
N GLY A 148 16.21 -28.51 6.24
CA GLY A 148 16.98 -29.71 6.55
C GLY A 148 17.89 -30.24 5.45
N ARG A 149 17.92 -29.60 4.25
CA ARG A 149 18.80 -29.96 3.12
C ARG A 149 19.87 -28.90 2.90
N ASP A 150 21.03 -29.34 2.44
CA ASP A 150 22.16 -28.45 2.17
C ASP A 150 22.07 -27.89 0.74
N PHE A 151 22.25 -26.57 0.61
CA PHE A 151 22.27 -25.82 -0.63
C PHE A 151 23.54 -24.96 -0.70
N THR A 152 23.93 -24.59 -1.92
CA THR A 152 24.98 -23.59 -2.13
C THR A 152 24.36 -22.29 -2.65
N VAL A 153 24.67 -21.18 -2.02
CA VAL A 153 24.23 -19.86 -2.50
C VAL A 153 24.86 -19.60 -3.87
N SER A 154 24.03 -19.40 -4.89
CA SER A 154 24.48 -19.14 -6.24
C SER A 154 24.47 -17.67 -6.63
N GLY A 155 23.80 -16.82 -5.86
CA GLY A 155 23.72 -15.39 -6.11
C GLY A 155 22.62 -14.72 -5.30
N THR A 156 22.46 -13.44 -5.60
CA THR A 156 21.41 -12.60 -5.02
C THR A 156 20.42 -12.20 -6.10
N GLY A 157 19.13 -12.36 -5.82
CA GLY A 157 18.02 -11.89 -6.65
C GLY A 157 17.61 -10.44 -6.31
N GLY A 158 16.48 -9.99 -6.85
CA GLY A 158 15.87 -8.73 -6.49
C GLY A 158 15.26 -8.70 -5.10
N GLU A 159 14.65 -7.56 -4.76
CA GLU A 159 13.84 -7.44 -3.55
C GLU A 159 12.56 -8.28 -3.72
N ALA A 160 12.34 -9.19 -2.79
CA ALA A 160 11.14 -10.01 -2.75
C ALA A 160 10.88 -10.51 -1.33
N SER A 161 9.64 -10.36 -0.89
CA SER A 161 9.17 -10.83 0.41
C SER A 161 7.78 -11.45 0.27
N TYR A 162 7.50 -12.44 1.08
CA TYR A 162 6.22 -13.12 1.16
C TYR A 162 5.89 -13.39 2.63
N SER A 163 4.72 -12.96 3.07
CA SER A 163 4.26 -13.13 4.46
C SER A 163 5.29 -12.65 5.49
N HIS A 164 5.85 -11.45 5.25
CA HIS A 164 6.90 -10.79 6.05
C HIS A 164 8.24 -11.54 6.16
N ALA A 165 8.47 -12.52 5.28
CA ALA A 165 9.75 -13.19 5.20
C ALA A 165 10.43 -12.92 3.85
N PRO A 166 11.74 -12.67 3.85
CA PRO A 166 12.48 -12.52 2.61
C PRO A 166 12.53 -13.84 1.84
N VAL A 167 12.61 -13.78 0.50
CA VAL A 167 12.51 -14.96 -0.35
C VAL A 167 13.87 -15.61 -0.60
N ALA A 168 13.86 -16.95 -0.60
CA ALA A 168 14.92 -17.82 -1.10
C ALA A 168 14.37 -18.64 -2.27
N TRP A 169 14.95 -18.49 -3.47
CA TRP A 169 14.56 -19.26 -4.66
C TRP A 169 15.40 -20.50 -4.81
N ILE A 170 14.77 -21.64 -5.01
CA ILE A 170 15.38 -22.94 -5.32
C ILE A 170 14.75 -23.51 -6.59
N SER A 171 15.34 -24.58 -7.13
CA SER A 171 14.69 -25.30 -8.24
C SER A 171 13.35 -25.88 -7.78
N ILE A 172 12.38 -25.96 -8.70
CA ILE A 172 11.08 -26.56 -8.39
C ILE A 172 11.21 -28.03 -8.01
N ASP A 173 12.18 -28.74 -8.57
CA ASP A 173 12.43 -30.16 -8.26
C ASP A 173 13.01 -30.32 -6.85
N ASP A 174 13.89 -29.40 -6.40
CA ASP A 174 14.34 -29.37 -5.01
C ASP A 174 13.17 -29.07 -4.07
N TRP A 175 12.32 -28.09 -4.42
CA TRP A 175 11.15 -27.71 -3.63
C TRP A 175 10.17 -28.89 -3.49
N GLU A 176 9.85 -29.57 -4.58
CA GLU A 176 9.00 -30.77 -4.60
C GLU A 176 9.55 -31.85 -3.66
N SER A 177 10.86 -32.02 -3.62
CA SER A 177 11.53 -32.98 -2.74
C SER A 177 11.51 -32.60 -1.24
N LEU A 178 11.20 -31.35 -0.90
CA LEU A 178 11.00 -30.88 0.48
C LEU A 178 9.56 -31.08 0.95
N GLY A 179 8.61 -31.21 0.01
CA GLY A 179 7.18 -31.39 0.27
C GLY A 179 6.76 -32.84 0.42
N GLY A 180 5.47 -33.06 0.66
CA GLY A 180 4.86 -34.38 0.68
C GLY A 180 4.64 -34.97 -0.72
N ALA A 181 4.37 -36.27 -0.80
CA ALA A 181 4.03 -36.97 -2.05
C ALA A 181 2.81 -36.30 -2.75
N ASP A 182 2.79 -36.35 -4.08
CA ASP A 182 1.73 -35.93 -4.98
C ASP A 182 1.54 -34.40 -5.20
N THR A 183 2.35 -33.54 -4.60
CA THR A 183 2.28 -32.09 -4.84
C THR A 183 3.47 -31.61 -5.66
N VAL A 184 3.23 -31.17 -6.89
CA VAL A 184 4.31 -30.69 -7.80
C VAL A 184 4.46 -29.18 -7.80
N ALA A 185 3.51 -28.45 -7.23
CA ALA A 185 3.54 -27.00 -7.04
C ALA A 185 2.48 -26.57 -6.02
N THR A 186 2.63 -25.37 -5.47
CA THR A 186 1.57 -24.74 -4.69
C THR A 186 0.51 -24.15 -5.62
N VAL A 187 0.94 -23.46 -6.66
CA VAL A 187 0.08 -22.81 -7.65
C VAL A 187 0.72 -22.89 -9.04
N LEU A 188 -0.06 -22.59 -10.08
CA LEU A 188 0.48 -22.37 -11.41
C LEU A 188 0.44 -20.88 -11.73
N ALA A 189 1.52 -20.36 -12.29
CA ALA A 189 1.57 -19.02 -12.85
C ALA A 189 1.30 -19.11 -14.36
N LEU A 190 0.31 -18.41 -14.84
CA LEU A 190 -0.11 -18.43 -16.23
C LEU A 190 0.31 -17.16 -16.95
N LEU A 191 0.84 -17.34 -18.15
CA LEU A 191 0.92 -16.31 -19.18
C LEU A 191 -0.13 -16.64 -20.24
N THR A 192 -0.88 -15.62 -20.62
CA THR A 192 -2.00 -15.76 -21.54
C THR A 192 -1.69 -15.07 -22.86
N ASP A 193 -2.06 -15.73 -23.97
CA ASP A 193 -2.03 -15.17 -25.31
C ASP A 193 -3.46 -15.17 -25.87
N GLY A 194 -3.95 -14.00 -26.25
CA GLY A 194 -5.34 -13.80 -26.66
C GLY A 194 -6.34 -13.86 -25.49
N THR A 195 -7.44 -14.55 -25.70
CA THR A 195 -8.54 -14.73 -24.73
C THR A 195 -8.81 -16.20 -24.45
N PRO A 196 -7.94 -16.90 -23.71
CA PRO A 196 -8.17 -18.31 -23.38
C PRO A 196 -9.40 -18.50 -22.48
N ASP A 197 -10.07 -19.64 -22.63
CA ASP A 197 -11.20 -20.02 -21.77
C ASP A 197 -10.72 -20.56 -20.43
N LEU A 198 -10.33 -19.63 -19.54
CA LEU A 198 -9.85 -19.97 -18.20
C LEU A 198 -10.97 -20.54 -17.31
N ALA A 199 -12.17 -19.95 -17.41
CA ALA A 199 -13.31 -20.40 -16.61
C ALA A 199 -13.73 -21.84 -16.95
N GLY A 200 -13.81 -22.18 -18.24
CA GLY A 200 -14.09 -23.55 -18.66
C GLY A 200 -12.98 -24.53 -18.32
N ALA A 201 -11.72 -24.07 -18.23
CA ALA A 201 -10.62 -24.90 -17.74
C ALA A 201 -10.77 -25.16 -16.22
N ASP A 202 -11.08 -24.13 -15.44
CA ASP A 202 -11.30 -24.23 -13.99
C ASP A 202 -12.43 -25.22 -13.65
N GLU A 203 -13.58 -25.13 -14.35
CA GLU A 203 -14.70 -26.05 -14.13
C GLU A 203 -14.31 -27.52 -14.42
N ARG A 204 -13.52 -27.77 -15.47
CA ARG A 204 -13.11 -29.13 -15.85
C ARG A 204 -12.06 -29.72 -14.91
N LEU A 205 -11.16 -28.86 -14.42
CA LEU A 205 -9.98 -29.30 -13.66
C LEU A 205 -10.17 -29.15 -12.15
N GLY A 206 -11.29 -28.54 -11.72
CA GLY A 206 -11.54 -28.28 -10.31
C GLY A 206 -10.56 -27.28 -9.71
N THR A 207 -10.16 -26.25 -10.48
CA THR A 207 -9.20 -25.21 -10.07
C THR A 207 -9.88 -23.87 -9.96
N MET A 208 -9.15 -22.87 -9.47
CA MET A 208 -9.60 -21.49 -9.37
C MET A 208 -8.51 -20.55 -9.89
N THR A 209 -8.77 -19.88 -10.98
CA THR A 209 -7.85 -18.91 -11.61
C THR A 209 -8.22 -17.48 -11.21
N VAL A 210 -7.25 -16.73 -10.73
CA VAL A 210 -7.41 -15.29 -10.42
C VAL A 210 -6.39 -14.47 -11.17
N PRO A 211 -6.71 -13.21 -11.54
CA PRO A 211 -5.72 -12.28 -12.05
C PRO A 211 -4.56 -12.10 -11.06
N LEU A 212 -3.35 -11.88 -11.55
CA LEU A 212 -2.17 -11.66 -10.70
C LEU A 212 -2.39 -10.52 -9.69
N ALA A 213 -3.07 -9.46 -10.11
CA ALA A 213 -3.38 -8.32 -9.24
C ALA A 213 -4.25 -8.67 -8.01
N ASP A 214 -5.05 -9.74 -8.10
CA ASP A 214 -5.92 -10.22 -7.02
C ASP A 214 -5.26 -11.32 -6.19
N ALA A 215 -4.18 -11.95 -6.69
CA ALA A 215 -3.49 -13.05 -6.02
C ALA A 215 -2.94 -12.71 -4.62
N PRO A 216 -2.50 -11.46 -4.30
CA PRO A 216 -2.10 -11.10 -2.95
C PRO A 216 -3.18 -11.32 -1.89
N ALA A 217 -4.47 -11.23 -2.24
CA ALA A 217 -5.57 -11.51 -1.33
C ALA A 217 -5.63 -12.98 -0.86
N ALA A 218 -4.98 -13.89 -1.59
CA ALA A 218 -4.84 -15.31 -1.22
C ALA A 218 -3.72 -15.56 -0.19
N ILE A 219 -2.95 -14.52 0.19
CA ILE A 219 -1.96 -14.60 1.27
C ILE A 219 -2.67 -14.30 2.59
N GLY A 220 -2.76 -15.30 3.47
CA GLY A 220 -3.57 -15.22 4.69
C GLY A 220 -3.16 -14.08 5.64
N SER A 221 -1.86 -13.82 5.81
CA SER A 221 -1.34 -12.69 6.60
C SER A 221 -1.79 -11.35 5.99
N PHE A 222 -1.62 -11.17 4.70
CA PHE A 222 -2.00 -9.93 4.00
C PHE A 222 -3.50 -9.68 4.07
N SER A 223 -4.34 -10.68 3.80
CA SER A 223 -5.79 -10.49 3.83
C SER A 223 -6.31 -10.09 5.20
N SER A 224 -5.71 -10.60 6.27
CA SER A 224 -6.07 -10.28 7.66
C SER A 224 -5.62 -8.88 8.07
N GLU A 225 -4.39 -8.50 7.70
CA GLU A 225 -3.78 -7.21 8.07
C GLU A 225 -4.30 -6.06 7.22
N ASN A 226 -4.41 -6.25 5.92
CA ASN A 226 -4.81 -5.20 4.98
C ASN A 226 -6.19 -4.64 5.32
N GLY A 227 -7.15 -5.48 5.70
CA GLY A 227 -8.47 -5.03 6.15
C GLY A 227 -8.38 -4.08 7.35
N SER A 228 -7.59 -4.42 8.35
CA SER A 228 -7.39 -3.60 9.55
C SER A 228 -6.64 -2.29 9.24
N LEU A 229 -5.61 -2.34 8.39
CA LEU A 229 -4.83 -1.18 7.98
C LEU A 229 -5.67 -0.20 7.16
N GLN A 230 -6.49 -0.69 6.23
CA GLN A 230 -7.42 0.13 5.44
C GLN A 230 -8.50 0.78 6.33
N LEU A 231 -9.02 0.05 7.32
CA LEU A 231 -9.98 0.60 8.28
C LEU A 231 -9.35 1.72 9.11
N MET A 232 -8.14 1.52 9.65
CA MET A 232 -7.41 2.55 10.40
C MET A 232 -7.16 3.80 9.54
N ARG A 233 -6.75 3.61 8.29
CA ARG A 233 -6.56 4.70 7.33
C ARG A 233 -7.85 5.45 7.05
N GLY A 234 -8.96 4.74 6.88
CA GLY A 234 -10.29 5.33 6.71
C GLY A 234 -10.70 6.18 7.91
N PHE A 235 -10.55 5.66 9.12
CA PHE A 235 -10.82 6.42 10.36
C PHE A 235 -9.91 7.65 10.49
N LEU A 236 -8.64 7.55 10.15
CA LEU A 236 -7.73 8.67 10.20
C LEU A 236 -8.17 9.81 9.27
N PHE A 237 -8.59 9.50 8.04
CA PHE A 237 -9.16 10.50 7.13
C PHE A 237 -10.48 11.09 7.67
N ALA A 238 -11.37 10.27 8.22
CA ALA A 238 -12.63 10.73 8.79
C ALA A 238 -12.41 11.68 9.99
N ILE A 239 -11.52 11.32 10.92
CA ILE A 239 -11.15 12.15 12.06
C ILE A 239 -10.50 13.45 11.57
N SER A 240 -9.61 13.36 10.59
CA SER A 240 -8.95 14.54 10.00
C SER A 240 -9.95 15.50 9.39
N ALA A 241 -10.92 15.01 8.63
CA ALA A 241 -12.00 15.81 8.05
C ALA A 241 -12.85 16.50 9.14
N LEU A 242 -13.18 15.76 10.21
CA LEU A 242 -13.94 16.26 11.34
C LEU A 242 -13.18 17.39 12.06
N VAL A 243 -11.90 17.18 12.38
CA VAL A 243 -11.05 18.15 13.08
C VAL A 243 -10.89 19.42 12.25
N ILE A 244 -10.55 19.29 10.97
CA ILE A 244 -10.41 20.43 10.06
C ILE A 244 -11.74 21.18 9.91
N GLY A 245 -12.85 20.46 9.74
CA GLY A 245 -14.19 21.02 9.66
C GLY A 245 -14.60 21.77 10.94
N ALA A 246 -14.29 21.22 12.12
CA ALA A 246 -14.52 21.89 13.40
C ALA A 246 -13.71 23.19 13.52
N PHE A 247 -12.43 23.18 13.16
CA PHE A 247 -11.58 24.37 13.16
C PHE A 247 -12.13 25.47 12.23
N PHE A 248 -12.50 25.12 11.01
CA PHE A 248 -13.09 26.09 10.08
C PHE A 248 -14.45 26.60 10.57
N THR A 249 -15.23 25.80 11.25
CA THR A 249 -16.50 26.23 11.87
C THR A 249 -16.24 27.26 12.96
N VAL A 250 -15.34 26.98 13.90
CA VAL A 250 -14.98 27.91 14.97
C VAL A 250 -14.40 29.21 14.39
N TRP A 251 -13.49 29.12 13.41
CA TRP A 251 -12.91 30.28 12.74
C TRP A 251 -13.97 31.15 12.06
N THR A 252 -14.93 30.54 11.38
CA THR A 252 -16.00 31.26 10.69
C THR A 252 -16.95 31.93 11.71
N ILE A 253 -17.24 31.26 12.83
CA ILE A 253 -18.04 31.87 13.94
C ILE A 253 -17.36 33.11 14.49
N GLN A 254 -16.05 33.09 14.69
CA GLN A 254 -15.27 34.21 15.19
C GLN A 254 -15.26 35.41 14.23
N ARG A 255 -15.45 35.21 12.93
CA ARG A 255 -15.49 36.28 11.90
C ARG A 255 -16.91 36.80 11.58
N ARG A 256 -17.95 36.35 12.33
CA ARG A 256 -19.34 36.78 12.07
C ARG A 256 -19.52 38.28 12.06
N GLY A 257 -18.86 38.97 13.01
CA GLY A 257 -18.91 40.43 13.10
C GLY A 257 -18.31 41.14 11.87
N ASP A 258 -17.13 40.70 11.43
CA ASP A 258 -16.46 41.25 10.26
C ASP A 258 -17.27 41.00 8.98
N VAL A 259 -17.85 39.81 8.85
CA VAL A 259 -18.74 39.44 7.72
C VAL A 259 -20.01 40.28 7.73
N ALA A 260 -20.61 40.57 8.89
CA ALA A 260 -21.80 41.41 9.01
C ALA A 260 -21.52 42.86 8.57
N VAL A 261 -20.37 43.40 8.98
CA VAL A 261 -19.94 44.78 8.56
C VAL A 261 -19.71 44.83 7.04
N LEU A 262 -19.03 43.83 6.47
CA LEU A 262 -18.80 43.81 5.02
C LEU A 262 -20.11 43.66 4.22
N LYS A 263 -21.07 42.88 4.73
CA LYS A 263 -22.42 42.78 4.13
C LYS A 263 -23.17 44.12 4.22
N ALA A 264 -23.10 44.81 5.33
CA ALA A 264 -23.71 46.12 5.50
C ALA A 264 -23.10 47.18 4.55
N LEU A 265 -21.83 47.03 4.20
CA LEU A 265 -21.13 47.85 3.20
C LEU A 265 -21.41 47.41 1.73
N GLY A 266 -22.29 46.41 1.53
CA GLY A 266 -22.71 45.97 0.20
C GLY A 266 -21.93 44.78 -0.40
N ALA A 267 -21.07 44.09 0.36
CA ALA A 267 -20.38 42.91 -0.13
C ALA A 267 -21.34 41.74 -0.39
N SER A 268 -21.27 41.18 -1.59
CA SER A 268 -22.11 40.02 -1.93
C SER A 268 -21.68 38.77 -1.17
N THR A 269 -22.64 37.90 -0.86
CA THR A 269 -22.39 36.58 -0.18
C THR A 269 -21.40 35.76 -0.97
N GLY A 270 -21.47 35.75 -2.31
CA GLY A 270 -20.53 35.04 -3.17
C GLY A 270 -19.09 35.52 -3.09
N TYR A 271 -18.90 36.86 -2.95
CA TYR A 271 -17.56 37.45 -2.75
C TYR A 271 -16.95 37.01 -1.41
N LEU A 272 -17.73 37.07 -0.32
CA LEU A 272 -17.29 36.67 1.01
C LEU A 272 -16.97 35.17 1.10
N LEU A 273 -17.81 34.32 0.46
CA LEU A 273 -17.56 32.87 0.37
C LEU A 273 -16.25 32.58 -0.38
N ARG A 274 -16.04 33.23 -1.52
CA ARG A 274 -14.85 33.02 -2.33
C ARG A 274 -13.55 33.50 -1.63
N ASP A 275 -13.62 34.60 -0.92
CA ASP A 275 -12.46 35.14 -0.15
C ASP A 275 -12.11 34.21 1.02
N ALA A 276 -13.10 33.75 1.78
CA ALA A 276 -12.90 32.82 2.89
C ALA A 276 -12.40 31.43 2.42
N LEU A 277 -12.94 30.90 1.31
CA LEU A 277 -12.43 29.68 0.71
C LEU A 277 -10.99 29.81 0.20
N ALA A 278 -10.64 30.97 -0.38
CA ALA A 278 -9.26 31.21 -0.83
C ALA A 278 -8.28 31.19 0.35
N GLN A 279 -8.65 31.79 1.49
CA GLN A 279 -7.85 31.75 2.72
C GLN A 279 -7.72 30.31 3.25
N ALA A 280 -8.81 29.56 3.29
CA ALA A 280 -8.82 28.16 3.70
C ALA A 280 -7.88 27.30 2.83
N VAL A 281 -7.99 27.44 1.51
CA VAL A 281 -7.15 26.70 0.56
C VAL A 281 -5.67 27.05 0.72
N ILE A 282 -5.32 28.30 0.95
CA ILE A 282 -3.92 28.72 1.19
C ILE A 282 -3.37 28.03 2.45
N VAL A 283 -4.12 28.03 3.55
CA VAL A 283 -3.71 27.40 4.81
C VAL A 283 -3.57 25.88 4.64
N LEU A 284 -4.52 25.25 3.91
CA LEU A 284 -4.47 23.82 3.61
C LEU A 284 -3.28 23.46 2.73
N LEU A 285 -3.01 24.22 1.66
CA LEU A 285 -1.87 23.99 0.77
C LEU A 285 -0.53 24.13 1.52
N LEU A 286 -0.39 25.16 2.35
CA LEU A 286 0.83 25.35 3.14
C LEU A 286 0.96 24.29 4.23
N GLY A 287 -0.09 24.06 5.02
CA GLY A 287 -0.06 23.08 6.11
C GLY A 287 0.12 21.66 5.61
N ALA A 288 -0.73 21.21 4.68
CA ALA A 288 -0.65 19.87 4.13
C ALA A 288 0.59 19.68 3.25
N GLY A 289 0.98 20.66 2.46
CA GLY A 289 2.18 20.61 1.64
C GLY A 289 3.45 20.45 2.46
N LEU A 290 3.62 21.27 3.52
CA LEU A 290 4.77 21.17 4.43
C LEU A 290 4.72 19.88 5.26
N GLY A 291 3.53 19.46 5.73
CA GLY A 291 3.35 18.20 6.46
C GLY A 291 3.72 16.98 5.61
N GLY A 292 3.25 16.94 4.38
CA GLY A 292 3.58 15.88 3.42
C GLY A 292 5.07 15.87 3.04
N ALA A 293 5.64 17.05 2.78
CA ALA A 293 7.07 17.17 2.45
C ALA A 293 7.97 16.71 3.61
N LEU A 294 7.65 17.10 4.85
CA LEU A 294 8.39 16.62 6.02
C LEU A 294 8.17 15.13 6.23
N GLY A 295 6.94 14.62 6.04
CA GLY A 295 6.64 13.19 6.12
C GLY A 295 7.44 12.37 5.11
N ALA A 296 7.52 12.84 3.86
CA ALA A 296 8.36 12.21 2.83
C ALA A 296 9.85 12.26 3.20
N GLY A 297 10.33 13.41 3.70
CA GLY A 297 11.73 13.55 4.15
C GLY A 297 12.09 12.63 5.31
N LEU A 298 11.23 12.52 6.32
CA LEU A 298 11.43 11.58 7.43
C LEU A 298 11.34 10.14 6.97
N GLY A 299 10.41 9.81 6.04
CA GLY A 299 10.30 8.50 5.43
C GLY A 299 11.56 8.10 4.69
N ALA A 300 12.15 9.01 3.89
CA ALA A 300 13.42 8.78 3.19
C ALA A 300 14.59 8.51 4.16
N LEU A 301 14.60 9.17 5.32
CA LEU A 301 15.62 8.93 6.34
C LEU A 301 15.42 7.61 7.09
N ALA A 302 14.20 7.13 7.15
CA ALA A 302 13.82 5.87 7.80
C ALA A 302 13.96 4.65 6.86
N GLU A 303 14.15 4.86 5.56
CA GLU A 303 14.37 3.82 4.57
C GLU A 303 15.54 2.93 4.97
N GLY A 304 15.34 1.60 4.93
CA GLY A 304 16.32 0.62 5.39
C GLY A 304 16.31 0.30 6.89
N THR A 305 15.59 1.08 7.74
CA THR A 305 15.41 0.76 9.16
C THR A 305 13.99 0.31 9.49
N VAL A 306 13.02 0.79 8.74
CA VAL A 306 11.61 0.37 8.81
C VAL A 306 11.05 0.19 7.41
N PRO A 307 10.04 -0.68 7.23
CA PRO A 307 9.40 -0.87 5.93
C PRO A 307 8.61 0.38 5.54
N PHE A 308 9.22 1.28 4.82
CA PHE A 308 8.62 2.53 4.39
C PHE A 308 8.73 2.70 2.87
N VAL A 309 7.59 2.86 2.20
CA VAL A 309 7.55 3.06 0.74
C VAL A 309 7.26 4.50 0.41
N LEU A 310 8.23 5.15 -0.24
CA LEU A 310 8.07 6.48 -0.83
C LEU A 310 7.57 6.35 -2.27
N SER A 311 6.33 6.78 -2.49
CA SER A 311 5.70 6.81 -3.80
C SER A 311 4.74 8.00 -3.93
N VAL A 312 4.29 8.28 -5.14
CA VAL A 312 3.24 9.28 -5.37
C VAL A 312 1.96 8.90 -4.61
N THR A 313 1.62 7.63 -4.54
CA THR A 313 0.42 7.12 -3.87
C THR A 313 0.51 7.23 -2.35
N THR A 314 1.68 7.10 -1.76
CA THR A 314 1.87 7.20 -0.30
C THR A 314 2.11 8.62 0.19
N THR A 315 2.52 9.53 -0.68
CA THR A 315 2.88 10.91 -0.31
C THR A 315 1.91 11.94 -0.89
N VAL A 316 1.77 11.99 -2.22
CA VAL A 316 0.97 13.03 -2.89
C VAL A 316 -0.52 12.80 -2.73
N VAL A 317 -0.97 11.54 -2.86
CA VAL A 317 -2.40 11.22 -2.73
C VAL A 317 -2.96 11.56 -1.36
N PRO A 318 -2.35 11.19 -0.21
CA PRO A 318 -2.82 11.63 1.11
C PRO A 318 -2.88 13.14 1.26
N VAL A 319 -1.87 13.87 0.79
CA VAL A 319 -1.84 15.34 0.82
C VAL A 319 -3.00 15.92 0.03
N ALA A 320 -3.24 15.43 -1.19
CA ALA A 320 -4.34 15.87 -2.04
C ALA A 320 -5.71 15.59 -1.40
N VAL A 321 -5.90 14.40 -0.84
CA VAL A 321 -7.12 14.02 -0.12
C VAL A 321 -7.35 14.95 1.07
N MET A 322 -6.31 15.26 1.85
CA MET A 322 -6.40 16.19 3.00
C MET A 322 -6.80 17.60 2.57
N ILE A 323 -6.24 18.11 1.46
CA ILE A 323 -6.61 19.42 0.91
C ILE A 323 -8.08 19.42 0.46
N VAL A 324 -8.52 18.38 -0.24
CA VAL A 324 -9.91 18.28 -0.74
C VAL A 324 -10.90 18.18 0.43
N LEU A 325 -10.65 17.27 1.39
CA LEU A 325 -11.52 17.12 2.57
C LEU A 325 -11.57 18.40 3.41
N GLY A 326 -10.41 19.04 3.58
CA GLY A 326 -10.32 20.33 4.28
C GLY A 326 -11.08 21.44 3.57
N ALA A 327 -10.96 21.54 2.25
CA ALA A 327 -11.68 22.53 1.44
C ALA A 327 -13.20 22.31 1.49
N LEU A 328 -13.65 21.05 1.42
CA LEU A 328 -15.06 20.69 1.57
C LEU A 328 -15.60 21.04 2.97
N GLY A 329 -14.85 20.72 4.03
CA GLY A 329 -15.19 21.08 5.40
C GLY A 329 -15.30 22.59 5.59
N ALA A 330 -14.33 23.34 5.05
CA ALA A 330 -14.36 24.81 5.05
C ALA A 330 -15.56 25.38 4.28
N ALA A 331 -15.86 24.85 3.10
CA ALA A 331 -17.00 25.26 2.29
C ALA A 331 -18.32 25.08 3.00
N LEU A 332 -18.52 23.91 3.64
CA LEU A 332 -19.73 23.62 4.43
C LEU A 332 -19.87 24.53 5.65
N ALA A 333 -18.78 24.78 6.38
CA ALA A 333 -18.76 25.68 7.54
C ALA A 333 -19.11 27.10 7.13
N ILE A 334 -18.52 27.62 6.07
CA ILE A 334 -18.75 29.00 5.58
C ILE A 334 -20.18 29.15 5.05
N ARG A 335 -20.70 28.18 4.29
CA ARG A 335 -22.06 28.21 3.76
C ARG A 335 -23.11 28.35 4.89
N LYS A 336 -22.93 27.61 5.99
CA LYS A 336 -23.85 27.67 7.15
C LYS A 336 -23.90 29.05 7.80
N ILE A 337 -22.83 29.84 7.76
CA ILE A 337 -22.76 31.14 8.43
C ILE A 337 -23.14 32.28 7.50
N THR A 338 -22.87 32.17 6.21
CA THR A 338 -23.28 33.19 5.22
C THR A 338 -24.81 33.24 5.00
N SER A 339 -25.54 32.20 5.43
CA SER A 339 -27.01 32.14 5.40
C SER A 339 -27.68 32.90 6.56
N VAL A 340 -26.95 33.45 7.55
CA VAL A 340 -27.52 34.16 8.69
C VAL A 340 -27.93 35.58 8.27
N ASP A 341 -29.14 36.02 8.71
CA ASP A 341 -29.69 37.35 8.46
C ASP A 341 -28.86 38.44 9.18
N PRO A 342 -28.41 39.50 8.47
CA PRO A 342 -27.62 40.60 9.06
C PRO A 342 -28.30 41.30 10.23
N LEU A 343 -29.65 41.38 10.24
CA LEU A 343 -30.41 42.06 11.28
C LEU A 343 -30.35 41.32 12.64
N THR A 344 -30.34 40.00 12.63
CA THR A 344 -30.19 39.19 13.85
C THR A 344 -28.77 39.23 14.41
N ALA A 345 -27.75 39.42 13.55
CA ALA A 345 -26.35 39.50 13.98
C ALA A 345 -25.99 40.82 14.66
N LEU A 346 -26.60 41.93 14.23
CA LEU A 346 -26.39 43.26 14.82
C LEU A 346 -27.19 43.49 16.12
N GLY A 347 -28.32 42.77 16.29
CA GLY A 347 -29.14 42.83 17.50
C GLY A 347 -28.60 42.04 18.71
N ALA A 348 -27.73 41.08 18.49
CA ALA A 348 -27.15 40.21 19.52
C ALA A 348 -25.85 40.77 20.17
N SER A 349 -25.41 41.94 19.78
CA SER A 349 -24.21 42.64 20.32
C SER A 349 -24.52 43.72 21.36
N ARG A 350 -25.73 43.70 21.95
CA ARG A 350 -26.09 44.52 23.12
C ARG A 350 -26.06 43.74 24.39
#